data_55a5a8f1b1a2ee49a938375c34622ae7
#
_entry.id   55a5a8f1b1a2ee49a938375c34622ae7
#
_cell.length_a   1.000
_cell.length_b   1.000
_cell.length_c   1.000
_cell.angle_alpha   90.00
_cell.angle_beta   90.00
_cell.angle_gamma   90.00
#
_symmetry.space_group_name_H-M   'P 1'
#
loop_
_entity.id
_entity.type
_entity.pdbx_description
1 polymer ?
#
loop_
_entity_poly.entity_id
_entity_poly.type
_entity_poly.pdbx_seq_one_letter_code
_entity_poly.pdbx_strand_id
1 'polypeptide(L)'
;MEKILYLMRHGQTLFNLKGRIQGSSDSPLTDLGVQQAQAAGHYFTQHQIKFDSAVSSTQERASDTLEHALPGQPYTRLKGLKEWSFGLFEGESIQLLRKIKQPGVLYGDYVVPFGGEARQAVQTRMIETLTQVMEHDSQGCTLAVSHGSTIGVFLDYWVEREQFFEAGNCHILKFSYKDGAFKFIEVINPINDN
;
A
#
# COMPACT_ATOMS: atom_id res chain seq x y z
N MET A 1 9.22 -22.72 4.94
CA MET A 1 7.87 -22.92 4.36
C MET A 1 7.54 -21.69 3.53
N GLU A 2 6.91 -21.85 2.38
CA GLU A 2 6.47 -20.70 1.57
C GLU A 2 5.22 -20.06 2.21
N LYS A 3 5.20 -18.72 2.30
CA LYS A 3 4.10 -17.94 2.86
C LYS A 3 3.55 -16.98 1.79
N ILE A 4 2.31 -16.53 1.94
CA ILE A 4 1.64 -15.64 0.99
C ILE A 4 1.36 -14.29 1.64
N LEU A 5 1.74 -13.22 0.95
CA LEU A 5 1.40 -11.85 1.29
C LEU A 5 0.40 -11.29 0.28
N TYR A 6 -0.72 -10.79 0.78
CA TYR A 6 -1.67 -9.94 0.06
C TYR A 6 -1.42 -8.49 0.51
N LEU A 7 -0.82 -7.69 -0.37
CA LEU A 7 -0.47 -6.29 -0.09
C LEU A 7 -1.47 -5.38 -0.78
N MET A 8 -2.39 -4.78 -0.02
CA MET A 8 -3.53 -4.02 -0.51
C MET A 8 -3.34 -2.51 -0.30
N ARG A 9 -3.69 -1.70 -1.30
CA ARG A 9 -3.82 -0.26 -1.13
C ARG A 9 -5.14 0.06 -0.41
N HIS A 10 -5.14 1.11 0.42
CA HIS A 10 -6.35 1.65 1.03
C HIS A 10 -7.43 2.03 0.00
N GLY A 11 -8.70 2.06 0.42
CA GLY A 11 -9.85 2.51 -0.35
C GLY A 11 -9.79 4.00 -0.71
N GLN A 12 -10.64 4.44 -1.63
CA GLN A 12 -10.69 5.85 -2.05
C GLN A 12 -10.95 6.78 -0.85
N THR A 13 -10.16 7.85 -0.75
CA THR A 13 -10.28 8.88 0.28
C THR A 13 -10.80 10.20 -0.30
N LEU A 14 -11.20 11.11 0.58
CA LEU A 14 -11.60 12.48 0.19
C LEU A 14 -10.48 13.21 -0.56
N PHE A 15 -9.19 12.99 -0.20
CA PHE A 15 -8.07 13.61 -0.91
C PHE A 15 -7.87 12.97 -2.29
N ASN A 16 -8.07 11.67 -2.44
CA ASN A 16 -8.06 11.03 -3.77
C ASN A 16 -9.14 11.64 -4.67
N LEU A 17 -10.38 11.77 -4.17
CA LEU A 17 -11.50 12.35 -4.90
C LEU A 17 -11.21 13.81 -5.32
N LYS A 18 -10.53 14.58 -4.46
CA LYS A 18 -10.20 15.99 -4.72
C LYS A 18 -8.87 16.19 -5.48
N GLY A 19 -8.18 15.12 -5.86
CA GLY A 19 -6.88 15.19 -6.54
C GLY A 19 -5.81 15.89 -5.71
N ARG A 20 -5.81 15.67 -4.40
CA ARG A 20 -4.83 16.20 -3.45
C ARG A 20 -3.77 15.16 -3.10
N ILE A 21 -2.55 15.63 -2.87
CA ILE A 21 -1.42 14.83 -2.42
C ILE A 21 -1.69 14.36 -1.00
N GLN A 22 -1.59 13.06 -0.79
CA GLN A 22 -1.86 12.41 0.48
C GLN A 22 -0.72 11.45 0.81
N GLY A 23 0.32 11.97 1.42
CA GLY A 23 1.42 11.20 1.98
C GLY A 23 1.25 11.02 3.47
N SER A 24 1.98 11.84 4.26
CA SER A 24 1.88 11.84 5.74
C SER A 24 0.55 12.40 6.25
N SER A 25 -0.10 13.31 5.52
CA SER A 25 -1.45 13.78 5.84
C SER A 25 -2.49 12.67 5.64
N ASP A 26 -3.63 12.79 6.31
CA ASP A 26 -4.71 11.80 6.22
C ASP A 26 -6.04 12.47 5.85
N SER A 27 -6.97 11.70 5.32
CA SER A 27 -8.36 12.08 5.10
C SER A 27 -9.25 10.83 5.09
N PRO A 28 -10.53 10.95 5.48
CA PRO A 28 -11.41 9.80 5.62
C PRO A 28 -11.66 9.09 4.29
N LEU A 29 -12.03 7.83 4.36
CA LEU A 29 -12.59 7.09 3.22
C LEU A 29 -13.86 7.78 2.72
N THR A 30 -14.09 7.73 1.41
CA THR A 30 -15.39 8.06 0.82
C THR A 30 -16.33 6.85 0.90
N ASP A 31 -17.63 7.05 0.65
CA ASP A 31 -18.58 5.92 0.55
C ASP A 31 -18.12 4.89 -0.49
N LEU A 32 -17.53 5.36 -1.62
CA LEU A 32 -16.92 4.47 -2.60
C LEU A 32 -15.71 3.73 -2.02
N GLY A 33 -14.88 4.39 -1.22
CA GLY A 33 -13.73 3.77 -0.56
C GLY A 33 -14.15 2.65 0.40
N VAL A 34 -15.23 2.85 1.15
CA VAL A 34 -15.84 1.81 2.00
C VAL A 34 -16.34 0.63 1.17
N GLN A 35 -17.08 0.91 0.09
CA GLN A 35 -17.56 -0.14 -0.83
C GLN A 35 -16.41 -0.94 -1.46
N GLN A 36 -15.32 -0.27 -1.84
CA GLN A 36 -14.11 -0.92 -2.37
C GLN A 36 -13.48 -1.87 -1.34
N ALA A 37 -13.39 -1.44 -0.08
CA ALA A 37 -12.87 -2.28 1.00
C ALA A 37 -13.77 -3.50 1.25
N GLN A 38 -15.09 -3.32 1.26
CA GLN A 38 -16.06 -4.41 1.38
C GLN A 38 -15.99 -5.39 0.21
N ALA A 39 -15.79 -4.89 -1.02
CA ALA A 39 -15.59 -5.74 -2.20
C ALA A 39 -14.33 -6.62 -2.05
N ALA A 40 -13.23 -6.07 -1.50
CA ALA A 40 -12.06 -6.88 -1.19
C ALA A 40 -12.37 -7.98 -0.16
N GLY A 41 -13.17 -7.70 0.86
CA GLY A 41 -13.62 -8.69 1.83
C GLY A 41 -14.48 -9.80 1.20
N HIS A 42 -15.39 -9.45 0.29
CA HIS A 42 -16.17 -10.41 -0.47
C HIS A 42 -15.29 -11.29 -1.35
N TYR A 43 -14.33 -10.71 -2.06
CA TYR A 43 -13.33 -11.45 -2.85
C TYR A 43 -12.60 -12.49 -1.99
N PHE A 44 -12.08 -12.10 -0.81
CA PHE A 44 -11.40 -13.05 0.08
C PHE A 44 -12.32 -14.19 0.52
N THR A 45 -13.58 -13.88 0.82
CA THR A 45 -14.56 -14.90 1.22
C THR A 45 -14.88 -15.87 0.08
N GLN A 46 -15.15 -15.37 -1.12
CA GLN A 46 -15.47 -16.18 -2.30
C GLN A 46 -14.33 -17.11 -2.69
N HIS A 47 -13.09 -16.64 -2.57
CA HIS A 47 -11.90 -17.44 -2.87
C HIS A 47 -11.37 -18.23 -1.66
N GLN A 48 -12.15 -18.28 -0.56
CA GLN A 48 -11.81 -19.03 0.66
C GLN A 48 -10.44 -18.66 1.26
N ILE A 49 -10.00 -17.40 1.06
CA ILE A 49 -8.74 -16.88 1.57
C ILE A 49 -8.93 -16.55 3.05
N LYS A 50 -8.13 -17.18 3.91
CA LYS A 50 -8.10 -16.93 5.35
C LYS A 50 -6.75 -16.38 5.74
N PHE A 51 -6.75 -15.31 6.53
CA PHE A 51 -5.53 -14.67 7.02
C PHE A 51 -5.23 -15.13 8.45
N ASP A 52 -4.04 -15.63 8.67
CA ASP A 52 -3.53 -15.92 10.02
C ASP A 52 -2.89 -14.69 10.66
N SER A 53 -2.51 -13.70 9.86
CA SER A 53 -1.96 -12.41 10.29
C SER A 53 -2.54 -11.27 9.45
N ALA A 54 -2.77 -10.11 10.08
CA ALA A 54 -3.17 -8.88 9.42
C ALA A 54 -2.41 -7.68 9.99
N VAL A 55 -1.94 -6.80 9.10
CA VAL A 55 -1.23 -5.57 9.48
C VAL A 55 -1.71 -4.40 8.63
N SER A 56 -1.67 -3.19 9.18
CA SER A 56 -1.95 -1.97 8.43
C SER A 56 -0.91 -0.89 8.68
N SER A 57 -0.86 0.09 7.79
CA SER A 57 -0.24 1.37 8.08
C SER A 57 -0.84 2.00 9.34
N THR A 58 -0.08 2.89 10.00
CA THR A 58 -0.59 3.68 11.13
C THR A 58 -1.52 4.82 10.70
N GLN A 59 -1.72 5.05 9.40
CA GLN A 59 -2.62 6.06 8.87
C GLN A 59 -4.05 5.50 8.82
N GLU A 60 -5.02 6.31 9.29
CA GLU A 60 -6.39 5.85 9.52
C GLU A 60 -7.05 5.27 8.27
N ARG A 61 -6.89 5.91 7.10
CA ARG A 61 -7.43 5.39 5.84
C ARG A 61 -7.05 3.92 5.54
N ALA A 62 -5.86 3.48 5.97
CA ALA A 62 -5.42 2.10 5.77
C ALA A 62 -6.03 1.13 6.79
N SER A 63 -6.11 1.53 8.06
CA SER A 63 -6.77 0.75 9.10
C SER A 63 -8.28 0.65 8.87
N ASP A 64 -8.95 1.75 8.54
CA ASP A 64 -10.37 1.75 8.21
C ASP A 64 -10.66 0.82 7.02
N THR A 65 -9.78 0.84 6.00
CA THR A 65 -9.90 -0.10 4.87
C THR A 65 -9.79 -1.55 5.31
N LEU A 66 -8.84 -1.88 6.21
CA LEU A 66 -8.69 -3.23 6.73
C LEU A 66 -9.93 -3.65 7.54
N GLU A 67 -10.44 -2.77 8.39
CA GLU A 67 -11.61 -3.03 9.24
C GLU A 67 -12.89 -3.25 8.42
N HIS A 68 -13.04 -2.56 7.29
CA HIS A 68 -14.14 -2.79 6.36
C HIS A 68 -13.97 -4.05 5.51
N ALA A 69 -12.73 -4.42 5.15
CA ALA A 69 -12.44 -5.63 4.39
C ALA A 69 -12.55 -6.90 5.24
N LEU A 70 -12.08 -6.84 6.48
CA LEU A 70 -12.05 -7.98 7.41
C LEU A 70 -12.62 -7.58 8.78
N PRO A 71 -13.95 -7.41 8.90
CA PRO A 71 -14.58 -7.03 10.16
C PRO A 71 -14.25 -8.00 11.30
N GLY A 72 -13.73 -7.45 12.40
CA GLY A 72 -13.37 -8.23 13.60
C GLY A 72 -12.03 -8.98 13.52
N GLN A 73 -11.28 -8.89 12.44
CA GLN A 73 -9.93 -9.45 12.36
C GLN A 73 -8.96 -8.64 13.25
N PRO A 74 -8.28 -9.26 14.24
CA PRO A 74 -7.21 -8.59 14.95
C PRO A 74 -6.06 -8.22 14.00
N TYR A 75 -5.49 -7.02 14.18
CA TYR A 75 -4.38 -6.56 13.36
C TYR A 75 -3.43 -5.64 14.12
N THR A 76 -2.23 -5.45 13.60
CA THR A 76 -1.21 -4.55 14.14
C THR A 76 -0.96 -3.38 13.20
N ARG A 77 -0.86 -2.16 13.75
CA ARG A 77 -0.50 -0.95 13.00
C ARG A 77 1.02 -0.75 12.98
N LEU A 78 1.60 -0.64 11.78
CA LEU A 78 3.05 -0.56 11.59
C LEU A 78 3.47 0.73 10.87
N LYS A 79 4.39 1.49 11.47
CA LYS A 79 4.90 2.76 10.90
C LYS A 79 5.61 2.56 9.55
N GLY A 80 6.28 1.42 9.35
CA GLY A 80 6.98 1.13 8.11
C GLY A 80 6.07 0.99 6.90
N LEU A 81 4.76 0.76 7.09
CA LEU A 81 3.75 0.68 6.03
C LEU A 81 3.13 2.04 5.65
N LYS A 82 3.56 3.16 6.25
CA LYS A 82 3.03 4.50 5.93
C LYS A 82 3.31 4.89 4.47
N GLU A 83 2.45 5.77 3.94
CA GLU A 83 2.70 6.37 2.63
C GLU A 83 3.98 7.22 2.64
N TRP A 84 4.51 7.48 1.48
CA TRP A 84 5.60 8.39 1.22
C TRP A 84 5.31 9.78 1.77
N SER A 85 6.23 10.38 2.49
CA SER A 85 6.09 11.78 2.89
C SER A 85 6.46 12.69 1.73
N PHE A 86 5.54 13.57 1.34
CA PHE A 86 5.75 14.55 0.28
C PHE A 86 6.20 15.92 0.79
N GLY A 87 6.53 16.04 2.09
CA GLY A 87 7.04 17.28 2.70
C GLY A 87 6.08 18.45 2.53
N LEU A 88 6.57 19.57 2.00
CA LEU A 88 5.77 20.79 1.80
C LEU A 88 4.60 20.64 0.82
N PHE A 89 4.52 19.55 0.07
CA PHE A 89 3.41 19.30 -0.88
C PHE A 89 2.23 18.58 -0.27
N GLU A 90 2.28 18.20 1.02
CA GLU A 90 1.17 17.52 1.69
C GLU A 90 -0.13 18.35 1.62
N GLY A 91 -1.22 17.72 1.14
CA GLY A 91 -2.53 18.36 0.99
C GLY A 91 -2.67 19.28 -0.23
N GLU A 92 -1.59 19.56 -0.95
CA GLU A 92 -1.61 20.35 -2.17
C GLU A 92 -2.17 19.57 -3.37
N SER A 93 -2.43 20.27 -4.48
CA SER A 93 -2.88 19.62 -5.71
C SER A 93 -1.81 18.69 -6.29
N ILE A 94 -2.19 17.47 -6.69
CA ILE A 94 -1.28 16.51 -7.36
C ILE A 94 -0.64 17.08 -8.63
N GLN A 95 -1.26 18.09 -9.25
CA GLN A 95 -0.70 18.76 -10.42
C GLN A 95 0.62 19.48 -10.11
N LEU A 96 0.87 19.85 -8.84
CA LEU A 96 2.14 20.48 -8.43
C LEU A 96 3.30 19.48 -8.52
N LEU A 97 3.12 18.22 -8.13
CA LEU A 97 4.16 17.19 -8.27
C LEU A 97 4.56 16.99 -9.72
N ARG A 98 3.60 17.07 -10.65
CA ARG A 98 3.87 16.95 -12.09
C ARG A 98 4.74 18.09 -12.60
N LYS A 99 4.59 19.30 -12.05
CA LYS A 99 5.36 20.50 -12.45
C LYS A 99 6.79 20.48 -11.96
N ILE A 100 7.06 19.85 -10.80
CA ILE A 100 8.41 19.79 -10.21
C ILE A 100 9.19 18.54 -10.60
N LYS A 101 8.56 17.60 -11.30
CA LYS A 101 9.23 16.40 -11.81
C LYS A 101 10.33 16.80 -12.79
N GLN A 102 11.56 16.38 -12.52
CA GLN A 102 12.72 16.69 -13.33
C GLN A 102 13.14 15.46 -14.16
N PRO A 103 13.54 15.64 -15.44
CA PRO A 103 14.14 14.56 -16.22
C PRO A 103 15.39 13.99 -15.52
N GLY A 104 15.53 12.67 -15.52
CA GLY A 104 16.67 11.98 -14.90
C GLY A 104 16.63 11.84 -13.38
N VAL A 105 15.66 12.45 -12.70
CA VAL A 105 15.41 12.23 -11.26
C VAL A 105 14.43 11.07 -11.07
N LEU A 106 14.77 10.12 -10.19
CA LEU A 106 13.90 9.00 -9.86
C LEU A 106 12.56 9.48 -9.30
N TYR A 107 11.52 8.72 -9.58
CA TYR A 107 10.19 9.02 -9.05
C TYR A 107 10.24 9.15 -7.52
N GLY A 108 9.77 10.29 -7.04
CA GLY A 108 9.70 10.64 -5.62
C GLY A 108 10.89 11.46 -5.11
N ASP A 109 12.11 11.28 -5.60
CA ASP A 109 13.29 11.99 -5.08
C ASP A 109 13.27 13.50 -5.33
N TYR A 110 12.45 13.97 -6.26
CA TYR A 110 12.23 15.41 -6.51
C TYR A 110 11.53 16.13 -5.35
N VAL A 111 10.96 15.42 -4.36
CA VAL A 111 10.37 16.05 -3.15
C VAL A 111 11.36 16.18 -1.99
N VAL A 112 12.53 15.53 -2.06
CA VAL A 112 13.54 15.56 -0.99
C VAL A 112 13.99 16.99 -0.62
N PRO A 113 14.27 17.89 -1.57
CA PRO A 113 14.62 19.28 -1.25
C PRO A 113 13.50 20.06 -0.52
N PHE A 114 12.28 19.52 -0.50
CA PHE A 114 11.11 20.12 0.14
C PHE A 114 10.68 19.37 1.41
N GLY A 115 11.59 18.60 2.00
CA GLY A 115 11.34 17.86 3.24
C GLY A 115 10.57 16.55 3.08
N GLY A 116 10.42 16.05 1.84
CA GLY A 116 9.86 14.73 1.57
C GLY A 116 10.88 13.60 1.83
N GLU A 117 10.40 12.36 1.90
CA GLU A 117 11.25 11.18 2.02
C GLU A 117 11.99 10.90 0.70
N ALA A 118 13.21 10.37 0.79
CA ALA A 118 13.91 9.80 -0.35
C ALA A 118 13.32 8.42 -0.72
N ARG A 119 13.29 8.10 -2.01
CA ARG A 119 12.83 6.81 -2.53
C ARG A 119 13.46 5.63 -1.80
N GLN A 120 14.78 5.66 -1.61
CA GLN A 120 15.52 4.59 -0.93
C GLN A 120 15.04 4.38 0.51
N ALA A 121 14.74 5.46 1.25
CA ALA A 121 14.26 5.35 2.63
C ALA A 121 12.87 4.67 2.70
N VAL A 122 11.95 5.07 1.79
CA VAL A 122 10.62 4.44 1.68
C VAL A 122 10.74 2.95 1.33
N GLN A 123 11.60 2.61 0.37
CA GLN A 123 11.83 1.23 -0.05
C GLN A 123 12.38 0.38 1.10
N THR A 124 13.43 0.86 1.76
CA THR A 124 14.09 0.15 2.87
C THR A 124 13.11 -0.14 4.00
N ARG A 125 12.39 0.89 4.52
CA ARG A 125 11.45 0.68 5.63
C ARG A 125 10.31 -0.28 5.28
N MET A 126 9.85 -0.27 4.02
CA MET A 126 8.78 -1.15 3.56
C MET A 126 9.27 -2.61 3.49
N ILE A 127 10.46 -2.85 2.92
CA ILE A 127 11.07 -4.17 2.83
C ILE A 127 11.33 -4.74 4.22
N GLU A 128 11.99 -3.99 5.09
CA GLU A 128 12.29 -4.41 6.47
C GLU A 128 11.03 -4.77 7.24
N THR A 129 10.00 -3.90 7.16
CA THR A 129 8.74 -4.11 7.88
C THR A 129 8.01 -5.37 7.41
N LEU A 130 7.85 -5.54 6.09
CA LEU A 130 7.17 -6.72 5.54
C LEU A 130 7.98 -7.99 5.75
N THR A 131 9.31 -7.94 5.68
CA THR A 131 10.17 -9.08 6.00
C THR A 131 9.96 -9.52 7.46
N GLN A 132 9.99 -8.58 8.41
CA GLN A 132 9.73 -8.88 9.82
C GLN A 132 8.36 -9.52 10.03
N VAL A 133 7.31 -8.97 9.42
CA VAL A 133 5.96 -9.55 9.47
C VAL A 133 5.94 -10.97 8.94
N MET A 134 6.53 -11.22 7.78
CA MET A 134 6.52 -12.54 7.17
C MET A 134 7.38 -13.55 7.95
N GLU A 135 8.44 -13.12 8.61
CA GLU A 135 9.30 -14.00 9.41
C GLU A 135 8.70 -14.35 10.76
N HIS A 136 8.13 -13.35 11.46
CA HIS A 136 7.77 -13.49 12.87
C HIS A 136 6.26 -13.63 13.13
N ASP A 137 5.43 -12.89 12.37
CA ASP A 137 3.99 -12.80 12.68
C ASP A 137 3.13 -13.71 11.78
N SER A 138 3.56 -13.98 10.56
CA SER A 138 2.82 -14.82 9.61
C SER A 138 3.13 -16.30 9.81
N GLN A 139 2.09 -17.12 9.84
CA GLN A 139 2.22 -18.58 9.81
C GLN A 139 2.00 -19.15 8.40
N GLY A 140 1.39 -18.40 7.50
CA GLY A 140 1.14 -18.86 6.13
C GLY A 140 0.56 -17.78 5.21
N CYS A 141 -0.44 -17.01 5.66
CA CYS A 141 -1.15 -16.05 4.83
C CYS A 141 -1.39 -14.73 5.57
N THR A 142 -0.87 -13.64 5.03
CA THR A 142 -0.93 -12.30 5.66
C THR A 142 -1.63 -11.30 4.74
N LEU A 143 -2.54 -10.48 5.31
CA LEU A 143 -3.02 -9.25 4.70
C LEU A 143 -2.24 -8.05 5.25
N ALA A 144 -1.66 -7.24 4.36
CA ALA A 144 -1.06 -5.95 4.71
C ALA A 144 -1.78 -4.83 3.96
N VAL A 145 -2.26 -3.79 4.66
CA VAL A 145 -2.88 -2.62 4.03
C VAL A 145 -1.94 -1.42 4.11
N SER A 146 -1.61 -0.87 2.94
CA SER A 146 -0.65 0.22 2.77
C SER A 146 -1.15 1.21 1.70
N HIS A 147 -0.26 1.84 0.94
CA HIS A 147 -0.56 2.99 0.09
C HIS A 147 0.06 2.85 -1.30
N GLY A 148 -0.45 3.66 -2.25
CA GLY A 148 -0.13 3.50 -3.66
C GLY A 148 1.35 3.62 -4.01
N SER A 149 1.98 4.73 -3.61
CA SER A 149 3.39 4.98 -3.95
C SER A 149 4.34 4.05 -3.20
N THR A 150 4.07 3.78 -1.93
CA THR A 150 4.87 2.88 -1.10
C THR A 150 4.83 1.43 -1.60
N ILE A 151 3.65 0.95 -2.01
CA ILE A 151 3.49 -0.36 -2.66
C ILE A 151 4.26 -0.42 -3.98
N GLY A 152 4.17 0.65 -4.80
CA GLY A 152 4.90 0.72 -6.06
C GLY A 152 6.41 0.61 -5.88
N VAL A 153 6.97 1.33 -4.91
CA VAL A 153 8.41 1.27 -4.60
C VAL A 153 8.84 -0.10 -4.06
N PHE A 154 7.98 -0.74 -3.26
CA PHE A 154 8.22 -2.12 -2.81
C PHE A 154 8.24 -3.09 -3.99
N LEU A 155 7.26 -3.00 -4.90
CA LEU A 155 7.20 -3.85 -6.10
C LEU A 155 8.43 -3.67 -6.97
N ASP A 156 8.87 -2.42 -7.20
CA ASP A 156 10.03 -2.10 -8.04
C ASP A 156 11.37 -2.68 -7.52
N TYR A 157 11.44 -3.06 -6.25
CA TYR A 157 12.62 -3.75 -5.71
C TYR A 157 12.68 -5.22 -6.16
N TRP A 158 11.52 -5.85 -6.30
CA TRP A 158 11.42 -7.28 -6.60
C TRP A 158 11.17 -7.57 -8.09
N VAL A 159 10.72 -6.56 -8.84
CA VAL A 159 10.36 -6.71 -10.26
C VAL A 159 10.97 -5.56 -11.07
N GLU A 160 11.80 -5.90 -12.05
CA GLU A 160 12.35 -4.92 -12.98
C GLU A 160 11.25 -4.37 -13.89
N ARG A 161 11.09 -3.04 -13.97
CA ARG A 161 10.00 -2.37 -14.66
C ARG A 161 10.47 -1.10 -15.35
N GLU A 162 9.94 -0.86 -16.54
CA GLU A 162 10.21 0.36 -17.32
C GLU A 162 9.50 1.60 -16.75
N GLN A 163 8.32 1.42 -16.14
CA GLN A 163 7.50 2.50 -15.60
C GLN A 163 7.12 2.25 -14.15
N PHE A 164 7.09 3.32 -13.35
CA PHE A 164 6.62 3.27 -11.98
C PHE A 164 5.15 2.84 -11.92
N PHE A 165 4.87 1.86 -11.08
CA PHE A 165 3.53 1.34 -10.82
C PHE A 165 2.95 1.99 -9.56
N GLU A 166 1.72 2.44 -9.66
CA GLU A 166 0.93 2.85 -8.51
C GLU A 166 -0.35 2.01 -8.45
N ALA A 167 -0.54 1.28 -7.36
CA ALA A 167 -1.73 0.46 -7.17
C ALA A 167 -3.00 1.32 -7.16
N GLY A 168 -4.08 0.88 -7.80
CA GLY A 168 -5.41 1.46 -7.66
C GLY A 168 -5.97 1.27 -6.23
N ASN A 169 -7.01 2.00 -5.84
CA ASN A 169 -7.64 1.83 -4.53
C ASN A 169 -8.18 0.41 -4.38
N CYS A 170 -7.88 -0.22 -3.26
CA CYS A 170 -8.17 -1.62 -2.94
C CYS A 170 -7.62 -2.66 -3.92
N HIS A 171 -6.74 -2.27 -4.88
CA HIS A 171 -5.96 -3.27 -5.62
C HIS A 171 -5.03 -4.01 -4.65
N ILE A 172 -4.87 -5.30 -4.90
CA ILE A 172 -4.08 -6.21 -4.08
C ILE A 172 -2.94 -6.75 -4.94
N LEU A 173 -1.72 -6.64 -4.46
CA LEU A 173 -0.55 -7.31 -5.02
C LEU A 173 -0.28 -8.57 -4.20
N LYS A 174 -0.29 -9.71 -4.87
CA LYS A 174 -0.01 -11.00 -4.25
C LYS A 174 1.45 -11.38 -4.45
N PHE A 175 2.10 -11.74 -3.37
CA PHE A 175 3.49 -12.23 -3.36
C PHE A 175 3.57 -13.56 -2.64
N SER A 176 4.48 -14.44 -3.07
CA SER A 176 5.01 -15.48 -2.19
C SER A 176 6.28 -14.96 -1.50
N TYR A 177 6.50 -15.44 -0.28
CA TYR A 177 7.67 -15.12 0.54
C TYR A 177 8.37 -16.41 0.94
N LYS A 178 9.67 -16.48 0.71
CA LYS A 178 10.52 -17.60 1.11
C LYS A 178 11.97 -17.13 1.29
N ASP A 179 12.58 -17.55 2.38
CA ASP A 179 14.02 -17.36 2.65
C ASP A 179 14.50 -15.89 2.49
N GLY A 180 13.72 -14.92 3.01
CA GLY A 180 14.03 -13.50 2.96
C GLY A 180 13.64 -12.78 1.65
N ALA A 181 13.05 -13.47 0.68
CA ALA A 181 12.72 -12.90 -0.63
C ALA A 181 11.23 -12.94 -0.94
N PHE A 182 10.72 -11.86 -1.54
CA PHE A 182 9.38 -11.80 -2.09
C PHE A 182 9.40 -12.05 -3.59
N LYS A 183 8.51 -12.91 -4.06
CA LYS A 183 8.27 -13.14 -5.48
C LYS A 183 6.87 -12.66 -5.83
N PHE A 184 6.78 -11.66 -6.71
CA PHE A 184 5.50 -11.17 -7.22
C PHE A 184 4.77 -12.26 -8.00
N ILE A 185 3.46 -12.40 -7.78
CA ILE A 185 2.59 -13.37 -8.43
C ILE A 185 1.63 -12.66 -9.39
N GLU A 186 0.79 -11.76 -8.86
CA GLU A 186 -0.29 -11.12 -9.62
C GLU A 186 -0.79 -9.84 -8.98
N VAL A 187 -1.51 -9.03 -9.76
CA VAL A 187 -2.36 -7.95 -9.26
C VAL A 187 -3.81 -8.41 -9.33
N ILE A 188 -4.54 -8.25 -8.24
CA ILE A 188 -5.96 -8.56 -8.12
C ILE A 188 -6.72 -7.25 -8.01
N ASN A 189 -7.79 -7.10 -8.80
CA ASN A 189 -8.74 -6.00 -8.68
C ASN A 189 -10.09 -6.55 -8.17
N PRO A 190 -10.36 -6.51 -6.85
CA PRO A 190 -11.54 -7.13 -6.28
C PRO A 190 -12.89 -6.60 -6.79
N ILE A 191 -12.89 -5.44 -7.45
CA ILE A 191 -14.11 -4.82 -7.99
C ILE A 191 -14.47 -5.44 -9.34
N ASN A 192 -13.47 -5.85 -10.13
CA ASN A 192 -13.67 -6.37 -11.49
C ASN A 192 -13.55 -7.90 -11.55
N ASP A 193 -12.96 -8.52 -10.55
CA ASP A 193 -12.66 -9.96 -10.51
C ASP A 193 -13.72 -10.75 -9.69
N ASN A 194 -14.91 -10.16 -9.52
CA ASN A 194 -16.10 -10.77 -8.88
C ASN A 194 -16.97 -11.48 -9.91
#